data_58b7dfc50a954aa61241e99832add0b8
#
_entry.id   58b7dfc50a954aa61241e99832add0b8
#
_cell.length_a   1.000
_cell.length_b   1.000
_cell.length_c   1.000
_cell.angle_alpha   90.00
_cell.angle_beta   90.00
_cell.angle_gamma   90.00
#
_symmetry.space_group_name_H-M   'P 1'
#
loop_
_entity.id
_entity.type
_entity.pdbx_description
1 polymer ?
#
loop_
_entity_poly.entity_id
_entity_poly.type
_entity_poly.pdbx_seq_one_letter_code
_entity_poly.pdbx_strand_id
1 'polypeptide(L)'
;MYERLIDTAEAQGFEHYELSNFALPGFRSRHNSSYWHDVPYLGLGPGAHSYDGAARYYNRPDLNAYLAAPEKCLVKECLSENERFNDYVFTALRTADGLPLDCLAERFGKAAKNNLLRTAKSRLAAGFLELC
;
A
#
# COMPACT_ATOMS: atom_id res chain seq x y z
N MET A 1 5.58 20.28 12.62
CA MET A 1 4.83 20.86 11.46
C MET A 1 3.77 19.88 10.94
N TYR A 2 4.09 18.59 10.79
CA TYR A 2 3.15 17.56 10.32
C TYR A 2 1.98 17.32 11.30
N GLU A 3 2.24 17.15 12.60
CA GLU A 3 1.21 17.02 13.64
C GLU A 3 0.21 18.17 13.60
N ARG A 4 0.71 19.41 13.50
CA ARG A 4 -0.15 20.59 13.38
C ARG A 4 -1.04 20.57 12.13
N LEU A 5 -0.57 19.98 11.02
CA LEU A 5 -1.39 19.77 9.83
C LEU A 5 -2.53 18.79 10.12
N ILE A 6 -2.22 17.67 10.79
CA ILE A 6 -3.21 16.67 11.20
C ILE A 6 -4.28 17.34 12.08
N ASP A 7 -3.87 17.96 13.18
CA ASP A 7 -4.78 18.63 14.11
C ASP A 7 -5.70 19.66 13.41
N THR A 8 -5.11 20.43 12.49
CA THR A 8 -5.86 21.46 11.76
C THR A 8 -6.85 20.83 10.77
N ALA A 9 -6.48 19.76 10.07
CA ALA A 9 -7.34 19.06 9.12
C ALA A 9 -8.50 18.37 9.86
N GLU A 10 -8.23 17.68 10.96
CA GLU A 10 -9.23 17.01 11.79
C GLU A 10 -10.21 18.04 12.40
N ALA A 11 -9.73 19.18 12.88
CA ALA A 11 -10.58 20.26 13.35
C ALA A 11 -11.52 20.84 12.27
N GLN A 12 -11.19 20.65 10.98
CA GLN A 12 -12.02 21.01 9.83
C GLN A 12 -12.91 19.85 9.35
N GLY A 13 -12.93 18.70 10.07
CA GLY A 13 -13.74 17.55 9.75
C GLY A 13 -13.15 16.61 8.69
N PHE A 14 -11.85 16.73 8.38
CA PHE A 14 -11.17 15.79 7.52
C PHE A 14 -10.73 14.55 8.32
N GLU A 15 -10.81 13.38 7.69
CA GLU A 15 -10.20 12.14 8.16
C GLU A 15 -8.76 12.05 7.65
N HIS A 16 -7.80 11.80 8.52
CA HIS A 16 -6.44 11.41 8.15
C HIS A 16 -6.40 9.89 7.93
N TYR A 17 -6.72 9.44 6.72
CA TYR A 17 -6.96 8.03 6.41
C TYR A 17 -5.73 7.27 5.89
N GLU A 18 -4.66 7.97 5.54
CA GLU A 18 -3.34 7.44 5.18
C GLU A 18 -2.27 8.49 5.44
N LEU A 19 -1.03 8.10 5.64
CA LEU A 19 0.09 8.95 6.06
C LEU A 19 0.14 10.34 5.42
N SER A 20 -0.22 10.47 4.14
CA SER A 20 -0.18 11.73 3.39
C SER A 20 -1.52 12.16 2.81
N ASN A 21 -2.59 11.44 3.12
CA ASN A 21 -3.90 11.66 2.53
C ASN A 21 -4.96 11.99 3.57
N PHE A 22 -5.68 13.07 3.30
CA PHE A 22 -6.82 13.55 4.07
C PHE A 22 -8.05 13.63 3.16
N ALA A 23 -9.22 13.35 3.68
CA ALA A 23 -10.47 13.48 2.96
C ALA A 23 -11.63 13.79 3.92
N LEU A 24 -12.67 14.42 3.44
CA LEU A 24 -13.95 14.44 4.16
C LEU A 24 -14.53 13.02 4.24
N PRO A 25 -15.31 12.68 5.28
CA PRO A 25 -15.97 11.39 5.39
C PRO A 25 -16.71 11.01 4.11
N GLY A 26 -16.45 9.81 3.57
CA GLY A 26 -17.01 9.32 2.32
C GLY A 26 -16.33 9.80 1.03
N PHE A 27 -15.32 10.67 1.11
CA PHE A 27 -14.59 11.21 -0.04
C PHE A 27 -13.14 10.75 -0.16
N ARG A 28 -12.77 9.66 0.51
CA ARG A 28 -11.44 9.05 0.35
C ARG A 28 -11.16 8.76 -1.13
N SER A 29 -9.93 9.01 -1.58
CA SER A 29 -9.52 8.75 -2.96
C SER A 29 -9.64 7.26 -3.30
N ARG A 30 -10.56 6.89 -4.19
CA ARG A 30 -10.74 5.51 -4.65
C ARG A 30 -9.50 4.99 -5.36
N HIS A 31 -8.84 5.83 -6.16
CA HIS A 31 -7.63 5.49 -6.87
C HIS A 31 -6.48 5.19 -5.91
N ASN A 32 -6.20 6.08 -4.96
CA ASN A 32 -5.14 5.86 -3.98
C ASN A 32 -5.43 4.65 -3.07
N SER A 33 -6.68 4.50 -2.62
CA SER A 33 -7.08 3.36 -1.79
C SER A 33 -6.86 2.02 -2.48
N SER A 34 -7.00 1.96 -3.81
CA SER A 34 -6.75 0.74 -4.58
C SER A 34 -5.31 0.22 -4.41
N TYR A 35 -4.32 1.09 -4.28
CA TYR A 35 -2.93 0.69 -4.05
C TYR A 35 -2.72 0.03 -2.68
N TRP A 36 -3.43 0.49 -1.67
CA TRP A 36 -3.28 -0.03 -0.29
C TRP A 36 -4.12 -1.28 -0.02
N HIS A 37 -5.15 -1.52 -0.84
CA HIS A 37 -5.99 -2.71 -0.74
C HIS A 37 -5.59 -3.82 -1.73
N ASP A 38 -4.38 -3.74 -2.30
CA ASP A 38 -3.84 -4.75 -3.22
C ASP A 38 -4.74 -5.02 -4.44
N VAL A 39 -5.43 -3.99 -4.91
CA VAL A 39 -6.28 -4.05 -6.10
C VAL A 39 -5.42 -3.96 -7.35
N PRO A 40 -5.58 -4.86 -8.33
CA PRO A 40 -4.87 -4.76 -9.60
C PRO A 40 -5.15 -3.43 -10.31
N TYR A 41 -4.11 -2.87 -10.93
CA TYR A 41 -4.21 -1.61 -11.67
C TYR A 41 -3.32 -1.62 -12.90
N LEU A 42 -3.70 -0.84 -13.90
CA LEU A 42 -2.98 -0.64 -15.16
C LEU A 42 -2.46 0.79 -15.25
N GLY A 43 -1.14 0.93 -15.36
CA GLY A 43 -0.49 2.20 -15.63
C GLY A 43 -0.22 2.39 -17.11
N LEU A 44 -0.51 3.57 -17.64
CA LEU A 44 -0.31 3.93 -19.04
C LEU A 44 0.72 5.04 -19.15
N GLY A 45 1.66 4.88 -20.06
CA GLY A 45 2.69 5.87 -20.35
C GLY A 45 4.10 5.48 -19.86
N PRO A 46 5.14 6.23 -20.24
CA PRO A 46 6.52 6.03 -19.80
C PRO A 46 6.61 6.25 -18.27
N GLY A 47 7.33 5.37 -17.58
CA GLY A 47 7.46 5.40 -16.13
C GLY A 47 6.23 4.93 -15.35
N ALA A 48 5.12 4.60 -16.03
CA ALA A 48 3.92 4.14 -15.35
C ALA A 48 4.08 2.71 -14.81
N HIS A 49 3.51 2.46 -13.64
CA HIS A 49 3.52 1.17 -12.97
C HIS A 49 2.15 0.50 -13.10
N SER A 50 2.16 -0.83 -13.15
CA SER A 50 0.97 -1.70 -13.15
C SER A 50 1.16 -2.84 -12.16
N TYR A 51 0.06 -3.42 -11.71
CA TYR A 51 0.03 -4.58 -10.83
C TYR A 51 -1.12 -5.49 -11.22
N ASP A 52 -0.89 -6.78 -11.36
CA ASP A 52 -1.89 -7.77 -11.76
C ASP A 52 -2.39 -8.67 -10.61
N GLY A 53 -1.96 -8.40 -9.37
CA GLY A 53 -2.23 -9.22 -8.19
C GLY A 53 -1.13 -10.22 -7.86
N ALA A 54 -0.17 -10.45 -8.77
CA ALA A 54 0.93 -11.40 -8.58
C ALA A 54 2.30 -10.82 -8.93
N ALA A 55 2.36 -9.94 -9.93
CA ALA A 55 3.57 -9.31 -10.40
C ALA A 55 3.37 -7.80 -10.58
N ARG A 56 4.44 -7.06 -10.42
CA ARG A 56 4.50 -5.66 -10.78
C ARG A 56 5.05 -5.52 -12.19
N TYR A 57 4.62 -4.46 -12.85
CA TYR A 57 5.13 -4.07 -14.14
C TYR A 57 5.44 -2.59 -14.13
N TYR A 58 6.41 -2.17 -14.88
CA TYR A 58 6.64 -0.75 -15.13
C TYR A 58 7.11 -0.52 -16.54
N ASN A 59 6.70 0.59 -17.14
CA ASN A 59 7.25 1.05 -18.40
C ASN A 59 8.55 1.82 -18.12
N ARG A 60 9.60 1.56 -18.90
CA ARG A 60 10.82 2.36 -18.79
C ARG A 60 10.51 3.85 -19.00
N PRO A 61 11.13 4.76 -18.22
CA PRO A 61 10.83 6.20 -18.27
C PRO A 61 11.52 6.89 -19.47
N ASP A 62 11.34 6.33 -20.66
CA ASP A 62 11.86 6.84 -21.94
C ASP A 62 10.68 7.11 -22.87
N LEU A 63 10.35 8.39 -23.05
CA LEU A 63 9.24 8.81 -23.89
C LEU A 63 9.43 8.41 -25.35
N ASN A 64 10.63 8.57 -25.91
CA ASN A 64 10.87 8.27 -27.33
C ASN A 64 10.79 6.77 -27.60
N ALA A 65 11.37 5.95 -26.73
CA ALA A 65 11.27 4.50 -26.83
C ALA A 65 9.81 4.04 -26.65
N TYR A 66 9.07 4.63 -25.72
CA TYR A 66 7.66 4.30 -25.50
C TYR A 66 6.78 4.65 -26.71
N LEU A 67 7.00 5.82 -27.33
CA LEU A 67 6.26 6.21 -28.54
C LEU A 67 6.59 5.33 -29.74
N ALA A 68 7.83 4.85 -29.84
CA ALA A 68 8.27 3.99 -30.92
C ALA A 68 7.78 2.54 -30.81
N ALA A 69 7.79 1.97 -29.58
CA ALA A 69 7.44 0.58 -29.32
C ALA A 69 7.07 0.37 -27.84
N PRO A 70 5.84 0.73 -27.41
CA PRO A 70 5.44 0.68 -26.00
C PRO A 70 5.55 -0.73 -25.40
N GLU A 71 5.28 -1.77 -26.19
CA GLU A 71 5.39 -3.16 -25.77
C GLU A 71 6.81 -3.61 -25.38
N LYS A 72 7.84 -2.91 -25.90
CA LYS A 72 9.26 -3.18 -25.56
C LYS A 72 9.72 -2.43 -24.31
N CYS A 73 8.94 -1.47 -23.84
CA CYS A 73 9.25 -0.70 -22.65
C CYS A 73 8.77 -1.37 -21.35
N LEU A 74 7.88 -2.36 -21.47
CA LEU A 74 7.31 -3.05 -20.31
C LEU A 74 8.36 -3.98 -19.67
N VAL A 75 8.61 -3.77 -18.38
CA VAL A 75 9.46 -4.62 -17.53
C VAL A 75 8.57 -5.31 -16.52
N LYS A 76 8.73 -6.62 -16.39
CA LYS A 76 8.01 -7.43 -15.39
C LYS A 76 8.92 -7.69 -14.19
N GLU A 77 8.40 -7.45 -13.00
CA GLU A 77 9.00 -7.78 -11.72
C GLU A 77 8.15 -8.88 -11.04
N CYS A 78 8.70 -10.09 -10.98
CA CYS A 78 8.04 -11.19 -10.28
C CYS A 78 8.36 -11.09 -8.80
N LEU A 79 7.34 -10.87 -7.96
CA LEU A 79 7.48 -10.78 -6.52
C LEU A 79 7.54 -12.18 -5.89
N SER A 80 8.52 -12.42 -5.05
CA SER A 80 8.54 -13.58 -4.17
C SER A 80 7.42 -13.51 -3.15
N GLU A 81 7.11 -14.63 -2.49
CA GLU A 81 6.10 -14.66 -1.44
C GLU A 81 6.44 -13.73 -0.27
N ASN A 82 7.72 -13.64 0.10
CA ASN A 82 8.18 -12.73 1.15
C ASN A 82 8.02 -11.25 0.75
N GLU A 83 8.28 -10.89 -0.51
CA GLU A 83 8.10 -9.53 -0.99
C GLU A 83 6.62 -9.16 -0.98
N ARG A 84 5.74 -10.03 -1.47
CA ARG A 84 4.28 -9.81 -1.41
C ARG A 84 3.77 -9.68 0.02
N PHE A 85 4.29 -10.51 0.95
CA PHE A 85 3.97 -10.40 2.37
C PHE A 85 4.40 -9.04 2.95
N ASN A 86 5.64 -8.64 2.69
CA ASN A 86 6.17 -7.36 3.18
C ASN A 86 5.40 -6.17 2.62
N ASP A 87 5.09 -6.20 1.33
CA ASP A 87 4.28 -5.17 0.68
C ASP A 87 2.89 -5.06 1.30
N TYR A 88 2.22 -6.19 1.50
CA TYR A 88 0.90 -6.23 2.11
C TYR A 88 0.90 -5.63 3.52
N VAL A 89 1.86 -6.02 4.35
CA VAL A 89 2.02 -5.46 5.71
C VAL A 89 2.35 -3.97 5.66
N PHE A 90 3.31 -3.59 4.82
CA PHE A 90 3.77 -2.20 4.71
C PHE A 90 2.65 -1.27 4.22
N THR A 91 1.92 -1.66 3.19
CA THR A 91 0.84 -0.83 2.64
C THR A 91 -0.34 -0.71 3.61
N ALA A 92 -0.72 -1.79 4.29
CA ALA A 92 -1.80 -1.77 5.26
C ALA A 92 -1.48 -0.88 6.48
N LEU A 93 -0.27 -0.97 7.02
CA LEU A 93 0.18 -0.15 8.17
C LEU A 93 0.34 1.35 7.85
N ARG A 94 0.23 1.76 6.59
CA ARG A 94 0.21 3.17 6.19
C ARG A 94 -1.18 3.79 6.33
N THR A 95 -2.22 2.98 6.41
CA THR A 95 -3.61 3.43 6.45
C THR A 95 -4.16 3.41 7.88
N ALA A 96 -5.14 4.27 8.15
CA ALA A 96 -5.87 4.27 9.40
C ALA A 96 -6.70 2.99 9.62
N ASP A 97 -7.04 2.28 8.52
CA ASP A 97 -7.77 1.01 8.59
C ASP A 97 -6.91 -0.13 9.15
N GLY A 98 -5.57 0.04 9.11
CA GLY A 98 -4.61 -0.90 9.68
C GLY A 98 -4.51 -2.22 8.92
N LEU A 99 -3.88 -3.22 9.56
CA LEU A 99 -3.62 -4.54 8.97
C LEU A 99 -4.65 -5.56 9.46
N PRO A 100 -5.58 -6.04 8.59
CA PRO A 100 -6.55 -7.06 8.95
C PRO A 100 -5.86 -8.43 9.11
N LEU A 101 -5.63 -8.84 10.35
CA LEU A 101 -4.87 -10.05 10.69
C LEU A 101 -5.52 -11.36 10.21
N ASP A 102 -6.84 -11.38 10.03
CA ASP A 102 -7.52 -12.57 9.52
C ASP A 102 -7.34 -12.69 8.01
N CYS A 103 -7.45 -11.60 7.26
CA CYS A 103 -7.11 -11.58 5.83
C CYS A 103 -5.63 -11.94 5.59
N LEU A 104 -4.73 -11.47 6.45
CA LEU A 104 -3.31 -11.86 6.38
C LEU A 104 -3.14 -13.36 6.60
N ALA A 105 -3.85 -13.97 7.58
CA ALA A 105 -3.79 -15.40 7.85
C ALA A 105 -4.39 -16.24 6.73
N GLU A 106 -5.46 -15.77 6.09
CA GLU A 106 -6.06 -16.44 4.92
C GLU A 106 -5.11 -16.42 3.72
N ARG A 107 -4.43 -15.30 3.49
CA ARG A 107 -3.57 -15.08 2.33
C ARG A 107 -2.18 -15.71 2.45
N PHE A 108 -1.55 -15.59 3.62
CA PHE A 108 -0.16 -16.01 3.86
C PHE A 108 -0.02 -17.13 4.89
N GLY A 109 -1.13 -17.60 5.44
CA GLY A 109 -1.16 -18.67 6.42
C GLY A 109 -1.02 -18.20 7.87
N LYS A 110 -1.53 -19.06 8.79
CA LYS A 110 -1.49 -18.80 10.25
C LYS A 110 -0.07 -18.67 10.80
N ALA A 111 0.90 -19.37 10.20
CA ALA A 111 2.31 -19.31 10.61
C ALA A 111 2.89 -17.90 10.38
N ALA A 112 2.58 -17.27 9.24
CA ALA A 112 3.00 -15.92 8.91
C ALA A 112 2.39 -14.89 9.88
N LYS A 113 1.08 -14.99 10.19
CA LYS A 113 0.40 -14.18 11.22
C LYS A 113 1.11 -14.29 12.57
N ASN A 114 1.37 -15.52 13.03
CA ASN A 114 2.01 -15.73 14.34
C ASN A 114 3.44 -15.19 14.38
N ASN A 115 4.19 -15.32 13.30
CA ASN A 115 5.54 -14.76 13.17
C ASN A 115 5.52 -13.23 13.21
N LEU A 116 4.59 -12.61 12.48
CA LEU A 116 4.39 -11.15 12.49
C LEU A 116 4.09 -10.66 13.91
N LEU A 117 3.11 -11.24 14.60
CA LEU A 117 2.74 -10.86 15.96
C LEU A 117 3.90 -11.02 16.95
N ARG A 118 4.69 -12.09 16.80
CA ARG A 118 5.90 -12.28 17.60
C ARG A 118 6.93 -11.17 17.36
N THR A 119 7.15 -10.79 16.11
CA THR A 119 8.07 -9.71 15.73
C THR A 119 7.56 -8.34 16.18
N ALA A 120 6.24 -8.12 16.12
CA ALA A 120 5.61 -6.89 16.53
C ALA A 120 5.52 -6.69 18.06
N LYS A 121 5.77 -7.74 18.87
CA LYS A 121 5.56 -7.73 20.33
C LYS A 121 6.23 -6.55 21.04
N SER A 122 7.46 -6.22 20.67
CA SER A 122 8.18 -5.09 21.29
C SER A 122 7.56 -3.74 20.92
N ARG A 123 7.03 -3.60 19.71
CA ARG A 123 6.37 -2.38 19.22
C ARG A 123 4.99 -2.20 19.85
N LEU A 124 4.26 -3.31 20.04
CA LEU A 124 2.99 -3.32 20.78
C LEU A 124 3.21 -2.93 22.24
N ALA A 125 4.23 -3.51 22.90
CA ALA A 125 4.56 -3.19 24.29
C ALA A 125 5.03 -1.73 24.48
N ALA A 126 5.63 -1.13 23.45
CA ALA A 126 6.07 0.27 23.46
C ALA A 126 4.97 1.26 23.02
N GLY A 127 3.77 0.80 22.67
CA GLY A 127 2.66 1.64 22.23
C GLY A 127 2.80 2.22 20.82
N PHE A 128 3.73 1.70 20.01
CA PHE A 128 3.87 2.10 18.59
C PHE A 128 2.86 1.40 17.66
N LEU A 129 2.28 0.30 18.13
CA LEU A 129 1.23 -0.46 17.44
C LEU A 129 0.15 -0.81 18.46
N GLU A 130 -1.07 -0.93 17.97
CA GLU A 130 -2.24 -1.36 18.75
C GLU A 130 -2.90 -2.57 18.09
N LEU A 131 -3.57 -3.39 18.89
CA LEU A 131 -4.48 -4.44 18.39
C LEU A 131 -5.89 -3.95 18.65
N CYS A 132 -6.67 -3.75 17.58
CA CYS A 132 -8.06 -3.34 17.62
C CYS A 132 -9.00 -4.52 17.46
#